data_9821e0e0d26b130217f6e2d3889597c8
#
_entry.id   9821e0e0d26b130217f6e2d3889597c8
#
_cell.length_a   1.000
_cell.length_b   1.000
_cell.length_c   1.000
_cell.angle_alpha   90.00
_cell.angle_beta   90.00
_cell.angle_gamma   90.00
#
_symmetry.space_group_name_H-M   'P 1'
#
loop_
_entity.id
_entity.type
_entity.pdbx_description
1 polymer ?
#
loop_
_entity_poly.entity_id
_entity_poly.type
_entity_poly.pdbx_seq_one_letter_code
_entity_poly.pdbx_strand_id
1 'polypeptide(L)'
;MQQLAPLSDRELLQRFKAEPTSGRYFTAIFCRYSPIVYSLIRHSARSPVQADYLFALTWRHILNELGGLDLPAEDATPQRSLSLQSWLINVTALCINQAILPEVEEIHYALEEASPPLWCYVERALDSMEPVERLILVMARTFHWSDTRIAAYLQAEGERISPSEVANRLRVACRHLEQALPEDIYQIYIQALTTLAPRNGQGPASRGHRSPLPELASSPLE
;
A
#
# COMPACT_ATOMS: atom_id res chain seq x y z
N MET A 1 15.47 -1.95 -10.40
CA MET A 1 15.84 -0.88 -9.46
C MET A 1 17.20 -0.26 -9.75
N GLN A 2 18.28 -1.01 -10.01
CA GLN A 2 19.62 -0.44 -10.32
C GLN A 2 19.64 0.57 -11.48
N GLN A 3 18.79 0.43 -12.49
CA GLN A 3 18.72 1.34 -13.65
C GLN A 3 18.08 2.71 -13.33
N LEU A 4 17.38 2.87 -12.22
CA LEU A 4 16.71 4.11 -11.83
C LEU A 4 17.54 4.94 -10.81
N ALA A 5 18.59 4.36 -10.24
CA ALA A 5 19.45 5.03 -9.27
C ALA A 5 20.13 6.33 -9.81
N PRO A 6 20.56 6.40 -11.09
CA PRO A 6 21.22 7.58 -11.63
C PRO A 6 20.26 8.73 -12.02
N LEU A 7 18.93 8.50 -12.03
CA LEU A 7 17.98 9.54 -12.41
C LEU A 7 17.91 10.63 -11.36
N SER A 8 17.83 11.89 -11.80
CA SER A 8 17.57 13.04 -10.91
C SER A 8 16.14 12.98 -10.36
N ASP A 9 15.87 13.70 -9.28
CA ASP A 9 14.53 13.79 -8.69
C ASP A 9 13.50 14.33 -9.66
N ARG A 10 13.90 15.29 -10.48
CA ARG A 10 13.06 15.85 -11.54
C ARG A 10 12.70 14.80 -12.59
N GLU A 11 13.68 14.04 -13.08
CA GLU A 11 13.44 12.98 -14.05
C GLU A 11 12.56 11.88 -13.49
N LEU A 12 12.76 11.48 -12.22
CA LEU A 12 11.90 10.51 -11.55
C LEU A 12 10.46 11.01 -11.46
N LEU A 13 10.27 12.27 -11.07
CA LEU A 13 8.94 12.88 -10.97
C LEU A 13 8.27 13.02 -12.33
N GLN A 14 9.00 13.47 -13.36
CA GLN A 14 8.46 13.57 -14.71
C GLN A 14 8.03 12.21 -15.27
N ARG A 15 8.82 11.16 -15.08
CA ARG A 15 8.48 9.81 -15.50
C ARG A 15 7.31 9.24 -14.72
N PHE A 16 7.26 9.50 -13.41
CA PHE A 16 6.11 9.11 -12.60
C PHE A 16 4.80 9.73 -13.12
N LYS A 17 4.83 11.01 -13.50
CA LYS A 17 3.67 11.70 -14.08
C LYS A 17 3.31 11.19 -15.49
N ALA A 18 4.31 10.85 -16.28
CA ALA A 18 4.11 10.37 -17.66
C ALA A 18 3.58 8.92 -17.71
N GLU A 19 3.91 8.10 -16.71
CA GLU A 19 3.55 6.69 -16.64
C GLU A 19 2.83 6.37 -15.31
N PRO A 20 1.59 6.86 -15.10
CA PRO A 20 0.88 6.73 -13.82
C PRO A 20 0.51 5.27 -13.46
N THR A 21 0.53 4.36 -14.45
CA THR A 21 0.32 2.92 -14.27
C THR A 21 1.58 2.16 -13.86
N SER A 22 2.74 2.85 -13.77
CA SER A 22 4.01 2.25 -13.38
C SER A 22 4.36 2.61 -11.93
N GLY A 23 4.57 1.62 -11.09
CA GLY A 23 4.94 1.82 -9.68
C GLY A 23 6.43 1.97 -9.42
N ARG A 24 7.29 1.65 -10.42
CA ARG A 24 8.77 1.64 -10.25
C ARG A 24 9.35 3.01 -9.92
N TYR A 25 8.79 4.08 -10.46
CA TYR A 25 9.29 5.45 -10.22
C TYR A 25 8.97 5.91 -8.80
N PHE A 26 7.76 5.64 -8.33
CA PHE A 26 7.39 5.85 -6.93
C PHE A 26 8.27 5.01 -5.99
N THR A 27 8.47 3.74 -6.32
CA THR A 27 9.36 2.84 -5.55
C THR A 27 10.80 3.37 -5.52
N ALA A 28 11.30 3.96 -6.61
CA ALA A 28 12.64 4.56 -6.64
C ALA A 28 12.73 5.79 -5.72
N ILE A 29 11.71 6.66 -5.72
CA ILE A 29 11.60 7.80 -4.79
C ILE A 29 11.53 7.29 -3.35
N PHE A 30 10.70 6.29 -3.09
CA PHE A 30 10.61 5.63 -1.79
C PHE A 30 11.98 5.13 -1.32
N CYS A 31 12.68 4.34 -2.12
CA CYS A 31 13.99 3.80 -1.74
C CYS A 31 15.03 4.89 -1.45
N ARG A 32 14.96 6.03 -2.15
CA ARG A 32 15.88 7.16 -1.96
C ARG A 32 15.62 7.91 -0.67
N TYR A 33 14.36 8.11 -0.30
CA TYR A 33 13.96 9.03 0.76
C TYR A 33 13.37 8.36 2.02
N SER A 34 13.08 7.06 1.97
CA SER A 34 12.52 6.33 3.10
C SER A 34 13.34 6.46 4.40
N PRO A 35 14.69 6.49 4.40
CA PRO A 35 15.44 6.64 5.64
C PRO A 35 15.18 7.99 6.33
N ILE A 36 15.07 9.07 5.54
CA ILE A 36 14.81 10.42 6.07
C ILE A 36 13.40 10.51 6.64
N VAL A 37 12.40 10.06 5.86
CA VAL A 37 10.99 10.06 6.27
C VAL A 37 10.79 9.21 7.53
N TYR A 38 11.34 8.00 7.55
CA TYR A 38 11.23 7.11 8.71
C TYR A 38 11.89 7.69 9.96
N SER A 39 13.07 8.31 9.82
CA SER A 39 13.78 8.95 10.94
C SER A 39 12.93 10.04 11.60
N LEU A 40 12.28 10.90 10.80
CA LEU A 40 11.41 11.97 11.32
C LEU A 40 10.21 11.38 12.09
N ILE A 41 9.55 10.39 11.51
CA ILE A 41 8.38 9.74 12.12
C ILE A 41 8.78 9.00 13.40
N ARG A 42 9.89 8.26 13.37
CA ARG A 42 10.36 7.48 14.52
C ARG A 42 10.66 8.34 15.76
N HIS A 43 11.11 9.57 15.57
CA HIS A 43 11.32 10.52 16.66
C HIS A 43 10.03 11.07 17.26
N SER A 44 8.93 11.04 16.52
CA SER A 44 7.64 11.62 16.92
C SER A 44 6.65 10.57 17.43
N ALA A 45 6.78 9.31 17.01
CA ALA A 45 5.86 8.24 17.37
C ALA A 45 6.16 7.66 18.76
N ARG A 46 5.10 7.29 19.51
CA ARG A 46 5.20 6.73 20.86
C ARG A 46 5.65 5.27 20.88
N SER A 47 5.32 4.50 19.85
CA SER A 47 5.69 3.10 19.71
C SER A 47 6.27 2.78 18.33
N PRO A 48 7.06 1.69 18.17
CA PRO A 48 7.51 1.23 16.86
C PRO A 48 6.34 0.90 15.92
N VAL A 49 5.31 0.24 16.42
CA VAL A 49 4.12 -0.16 15.64
C VAL A 49 3.41 1.08 15.07
N GLN A 50 3.19 2.10 15.91
CA GLN A 50 2.62 3.36 15.46
C GLN A 50 3.54 4.10 14.48
N ALA A 51 4.86 4.00 14.64
CA ALA A 51 5.81 4.58 13.69
C ALA A 51 5.72 3.93 12.31
N ASP A 52 5.67 2.60 12.26
CA ASP A 52 5.57 1.84 11.02
C ASP A 52 4.25 2.13 10.30
N TYR A 53 3.14 2.20 11.06
CA TYR A 53 1.83 2.54 10.52
C TYR A 53 1.78 3.97 9.98
N LEU A 54 2.24 4.96 10.76
CA LEU A 54 2.32 6.36 10.32
C LEU A 54 3.24 6.52 9.09
N PHE A 55 4.31 5.74 9.02
CA PHE A 55 5.19 5.71 7.87
C PHE A 55 4.48 5.25 6.60
N ALA A 56 3.67 4.19 6.68
CA ALA A 56 2.85 3.73 5.56
C ALA A 56 1.80 4.79 5.15
N LEU A 57 1.07 5.36 6.11
CA LEU A 57 0.10 6.44 5.87
C LEU A 57 0.74 7.67 5.20
N THR A 58 1.93 8.05 5.65
CA THR A 58 2.69 9.18 5.08
C THR A 58 3.04 8.88 3.62
N TRP A 59 3.49 7.68 3.29
CA TRP A 59 3.80 7.31 1.92
C TRP A 59 2.56 7.20 1.03
N ARG A 60 1.41 6.79 1.59
CA ARG A 60 0.12 6.84 0.88
C ARG A 60 -0.26 8.28 0.53
N HIS A 61 -0.12 9.19 1.48
CA HIS A 61 -0.37 10.61 1.23
C HIS A 61 0.60 11.18 0.18
N ILE A 62 1.90 10.88 0.28
CA ILE A 62 2.91 11.27 -0.71
C ILE A 62 2.54 10.75 -2.10
N LEU A 63 2.15 9.48 -2.25
CA LEU A 63 1.75 8.91 -3.54
C LEU A 63 0.58 9.66 -4.18
N ASN A 64 -0.39 10.10 -3.37
CA ASN A 64 -1.57 10.82 -3.85
C ASN A 64 -1.23 12.24 -4.30
N GLU A 65 -0.34 12.93 -3.57
CA GLU A 65 0.04 14.32 -3.85
C GLU A 65 1.15 14.46 -4.91
N LEU A 66 1.96 13.41 -5.10
CA LEU A 66 3.15 13.46 -5.96
C LEU A 66 2.82 13.82 -7.42
N GLY A 67 1.65 13.42 -7.91
CA GLY A 67 1.19 13.74 -9.26
C GLY A 67 0.98 15.24 -9.50
N GLY A 68 0.61 15.98 -8.48
CA GLY A 68 0.40 17.44 -8.51
C GLY A 68 1.66 18.27 -8.27
N LEU A 69 2.76 17.65 -7.83
CA LEU A 69 3.99 18.37 -7.46
C LEU A 69 4.75 18.85 -8.70
N ASP A 70 4.98 20.15 -8.81
CA ASP A 70 5.85 20.75 -9.81
C ASP A 70 7.15 21.27 -9.17
N LEU A 71 8.29 20.71 -9.62
CA LEU A 71 9.60 21.20 -9.20
C LEU A 71 10.05 22.34 -10.13
N PRO A 72 10.51 23.50 -9.58
CA PRO A 72 10.98 24.62 -10.37
C PRO A 72 12.16 24.22 -11.27
N ALA A 73 12.37 24.97 -12.37
CA ALA A 73 13.49 24.76 -13.27
C ALA A 73 14.82 24.98 -12.55
N GLU A 74 15.90 24.32 -13.01
CA GLU A 74 17.25 24.45 -12.42
C GLU A 74 17.80 25.88 -12.43
N ASP A 75 17.27 26.74 -13.33
CA ASP A 75 17.67 28.14 -13.48
C ASP A 75 16.97 29.07 -12.46
N ALA A 76 16.10 28.54 -11.60
CA ALA A 76 15.49 29.33 -10.55
C ALA A 76 16.50 29.66 -9.46
N THR A 77 16.55 30.95 -9.04
CA THR A 77 17.49 31.46 -8.05
C THR A 77 17.57 30.56 -6.80
N PRO A 78 18.78 30.27 -6.26
CA PRO A 78 19.01 29.28 -5.19
C PRO A 78 18.19 29.49 -3.91
N GLN A 79 17.61 30.66 -3.71
CA GLN A 79 16.93 31.05 -2.47
C GLN A 79 15.47 30.55 -2.36
N ARG A 80 14.88 29.95 -3.39
CA ARG A 80 13.49 29.47 -3.39
C ARG A 80 13.25 28.17 -4.16
N SER A 81 14.27 27.37 -4.44
CA SER A 81 14.07 26.12 -5.16
C SER A 81 13.45 25.07 -4.23
N LEU A 82 12.17 24.78 -4.42
CA LEU A 82 11.51 23.62 -3.79
C LEU A 82 12.18 22.36 -4.34
N SER A 83 12.95 21.66 -3.52
CA SER A 83 13.49 20.34 -3.86
C SER A 83 12.49 19.25 -3.48
N LEU A 84 12.55 18.10 -4.13
CA LEU A 84 11.75 16.93 -3.76
C LEU A 84 11.99 16.55 -2.28
N GLN A 85 13.23 16.60 -1.83
CA GLN A 85 13.59 16.34 -0.44
C GLN A 85 12.91 17.30 0.52
N SER A 86 12.96 18.61 0.27
CA SER A 86 12.32 19.62 1.14
C SER A 86 10.82 19.44 1.18
N TRP A 87 10.21 19.13 0.03
CA TRP A 87 8.77 18.86 -0.05
C TRP A 87 8.40 17.62 0.79
N LEU A 88 9.15 16.51 0.65
CA LEU A 88 8.93 15.29 1.42
C LEU A 88 9.05 15.52 2.94
N ILE A 89 10.04 16.29 3.38
CA ILE A 89 10.20 16.67 4.79
C ILE A 89 8.96 17.44 5.28
N ASN A 90 8.51 18.43 4.52
CA ASN A 90 7.35 19.24 4.87
C ASN A 90 6.05 18.42 4.94
N VAL A 91 5.82 17.54 3.95
CA VAL A 91 4.66 16.62 3.93
C VAL A 91 4.74 15.66 5.11
N THR A 92 5.92 15.13 5.42
CA THR A 92 6.10 14.24 6.57
C THR A 92 5.79 14.98 7.88
N ALA A 93 6.26 16.20 8.05
CA ALA A 93 5.96 17.01 9.23
C ALA A 93 4.45 17.30 9.34
N LEU A 94 3.77 17.57 8.22
CA LEU A 94 2.32 17.76 8.17
C LEU A 94 1.60 16.48 8.62
N CYS A 95 1.96 15.33 8.06
CA CYS A 95 1.38 14.05 8.46
C CYS A 95 1.58 13.75 9.95
N ILE A 96 2.78 13.99 10.49
CA ILE A 96 3.06 13.83 11.93
C ILE A 96 2.14 14.72 12.78
N ASN A 97 1.97 15.97 12.40
CA ASN A 97 1.20 16.95 13.19
C ASN A 97 -0.32 16.70 13.12
N GLN A 98 -0.80 16.11 12.04
CA GLN A 98 -2.23 15.85 11.83
C GLN A 98 -2.65 14.41 12.19
N ALA A 99 -1.69 13.52 12.45
CA ALA A 99 -1.98 12.12 12.68
C ALA A 99 -2.79 11.90 13.97
N ILE A 100 -3.94 11.28 13.83
CA ILE A 100 -4.68 10.63 14.90
C ILE A 100 -4.42 9.13 14.74
N LEU A 101 -3.54 8.59 15.56
CA LEU A 101 -3.13 7.19 15.44
C LEU A 101 -4.03 6.32 16.33
N PRO A 102 -4.46 5.15 15.82
CA PRO A 102 -5.18 4.17 16.62
C PRO A 102 -4.29 3.60 17.74
N GLU A 103 -4.90 2.93 18.70
CA GLU A 103 -4.17 2.17 19.70
C GLU A 103 -3.36 1.03 19.04
N VAL A 104 -2.29 0.61 19.70
CA VAL A 104 -1.34 -0.37 19.11
C VAL A 104 -2.04 -1.68 18.75
N GLU A 105 -3.03 -2.08 19.57
CA GLU A 105 -3.81 -3.31 19.40
C GLU A 105 -4.76 -3.27 18.21
N GLU A 106 -5.06 -2.08 17.69
CA GLU A 106 -5.93 -1.87 16.53
C GLU A 106 -5.14 -1.80 15.21
N ILE A 107 -3.81 -1.73 15.30
CA ILE A 107 -2.93 -1.64 14.13
C ILE A 107 -2.60 -3.05 13.63
N HIS A 108 -3.14 -3.41 12.47
CA HIS A 108 -2.88 -4.68 11.80
C HIS A 108 -1.85 -4.58 10.65
N TYR A 109 -1.24 -3.40 10.48
CA TYR A 109 -0.17 -3.20 9.49
C TYR A 109 1.18 -3.60 10.07
N ALA A 110 1.94 -4.38 9.31
CA ALA A 110 3.33 -4.73 9.61
C ALA A 110 4.25 -4.37 8.43
N LEU A 111 5.26 -3.54 8.69
CA LEU A 111 6.23 -3.11 7.68
C LEU A 111 7.01 -4.29 7.08
N GLU A 112 7.24 -5.35 7.86
CA GLU A 112 7.94 -6.56 7.43
C GLU A 112 7.12 -7.38 6.43
N GLU A 113 5.78 -7.33 6.51
CA GLU A 113 4.87 -8.08 5.65
C GLU A 113 4.56 -7.33 4.34
N ALA A 114 4.44 -6.01 4.42
CA ALA A 114 4.14 -5.19 3.26
C ALA A 114 4.94 -3.89 3.26
N SER A 115 5.85 -3.74 2.30
CA SER A 115 6.53 -2.46 2.14
C SER A 115 5.55 -1.36 1.74
N PRO A 116 5.76 -0.10 2.17
CA PRO A 116 4.85 1.00 1.86
C PRO A 116 4.46 1.15 0.39
N PRO A 117 5.33 1.00 -0.62
CA PRO A 117 4.89 1.06 -2.01
C PRO A 117 3.85 -0.01 -2.36
N LEU A 118 4.04 -1.26 -1.95
CA LEU A 118 3.04 -2.31 -2.18
C LEU A 118 1.73 -1.97 -1.47
N TRP A 119 1.80 -1.64 -0.19
CA TRP A 119 0.62 -1.29 0.61
C TRP A 119 -0.15 -0.11 0.01
N CYS A 120 0.53 0.97 -0.41
CA CYS A 120 -0.09 2.14 -1.03
C CYS A 120 -0.85 1.83 -2.32
N TYR A 121 -0.29 0.97 -3.17
CA TYR A 121 -0.98 0.56 -4.41
C TYR A 121 -2.15 -0.39 -4.13
N VAL A 122 -2.04 -1.27 -3.14
CA VAL A 122 -3.15 -2.11 -2.69
C VAL A 122 -4.29 -1.26 -2.15
N GLU A 123 -4.01 -0.31 -1.25
CA GLU A 123 -5.03 0.61 -0.72
C GLU A 123 -5.71 1.40 -1.84
N ARG A 124 -4.95 1.95 -2.79
CA ARG A 124 -5.51 2.65 -3.95
C ARG A 124 -6.43 1.74 -4.79
N ALA A 125 -6.05 0.49 -4.98
CA ALA A 125 -6.86 -0.49 -5.69
C ALA A 125 -8.17 -0.79 -4.93
N LEU A 126 -8.10 -0.95 -3.61
CA LEU A 126 -9.27 -1.14 -2.75
C LEU A 126 -10.21 0.06 -2.78
N ASP A 127 -9.67 1.28 -2.76
CA ASP A 127 -10.47 2.52 -2.83
C ASP A 127 -11.24 2.64 -4.16
N SER A 128 -10.75 2.01 -5.23
CA SER A 128 -11.42 1.98 -6.54
C SER A 128 -12.52 0.92 -6.67
N MET A 129 -12.64 0.00 -5.69
CA MET A 129 -13.62 -1.08 -5.72
C MET A 129 -15.00 -0.62 -5.26
N GLU A 130 -16.01 -1.35 -5.72
CA GLU A 130 -17.37 -1.25 -5.19
C GLU A 130 -17.37 -1.58 -3.67
N PRO A 131 -18.08 -0.82 -2.81
CA PRO A 131 -18.00 -0.96 -1.35
C PRO A 131 -18.24 -2.37 -0.82
N VAL A 132 -19.24 -3.09 -1.36
CA VAL A 132 -19.55 -4.46 -0.92
C VAL A 132 -18.46 -5.44 -1.35
N GLU A 133 -17.89 -5.29 -2.54
CA GLU A 133 -16.78 -6.13 -3.02
C GLU A 133 -15.52 -5.91 -2.18
N ARG A 134 -15.20 -4.66 -1.88
CA ARG A 134 -14.09 -4.30 -0.99
C ARG A 134 -14.28 -4.92 0.39
N LEU A 135 -15.50 -4.80 0.97
CA LEU A 135 -15.81 -5.34 2.28
C LEU A 135 -15.67 -6.87 2.31
N ILE A 136 -16.21 -7.57 1.30
CA ILE A 136 -16.06 -9.03 1.16
C ILE A 136 -14.57 -9.43 1.08
N LEU A 137 -13.78 -8.71 0.31
CA LEU A 137 -12.35 -8.98 0.15
C LEU A 137 -11.60 -8.80 1.48
N VAL A 138 -11.85 -7.71 2.21
CA VAL A 138 -11.23 -7.44 3.51
C VAL A 138 -11.64 -8.49 4.53
N MET A 139 -12.94 -8.81 4.66
CA MET A 139 -13.40 -9.84 5.60
C MET A 139 -12.78 -11.21 5.32
N ALA A 140 -12.65 -11.59 4.05
CA ALA A 140 -12.10 -12.89 3.66
C ALA A 140 -10.59 -12.96 3.84
N ARG A 141 -9.85 -11.88 3.55
CA ARG A 141 -8.38 -11.89 3.48
C ARG A 141 -7.70 -11.43 4.77
N THR A 142 -8.25 -10.41 5.41
CA THR A 142 -7.70 -9.87 6.67
C THR A 142 -8.25 -10.61 7.88
N PHE A 143 -9.57 -10.82 7.94
CA PHE A 143 -10.19 -11.48 9.08
C PHE A 143 -10.39 -13.00 8.92
N HIS A 144 -10.01 -13.56 7.76
CA HIS A 144 -10.14 -14.99 7.43
C HIS A 144 -11.55 -15.56 7.66
N TRP A 145 -12.58 -14.74 7.40
CA TRP A 145 -13.96 -15.18 7.53
C TRP A 145 -14.35 -16.11 6.39
N SER A 146 -15.15 -17.13 6.72
CA SER A 146 -15.75 -18.01 5.70
C SER A 146 -16.85 -17.29 4.92
N ASP A 147 -17.12 -17.74 3.70
CA ASP A 147 -18.20 -17.21 2.84
C ASP A 147 -19.55 -17.22 3.56
N THR A 148 -19.83 -18.25 4.38
CA THR A 148 -21.05 -18.35 5.18
C THR A 148 -21.14 -17.25 6.24
N ARG A 149 -20.01 -16.95 6.92
CA ARG A 149 -19.95 -15.90 7.94
C ARG A 149 -20.12 -14.52 7.33
N ILE A 150 -19.45 -14.28 6.20
CA ILE A 150 -19.56 -13.03 5.44
C ILE A 150 -21.01 -12.82 4.96
N ALA A 151 -21.62 -13.88 4.38
CA ALA A 151 -23.01 -13.80 3.94
C ALA A 151 -23.98 -13.48 5.10
N ALA A 152 -23.80 -14.12 6.28
CA ALA A 152 -24.62 -13.85 7.46
C ALA A 152 -24.49 -12.40 7.95
N TYR A 153 -23.26 -11.86 7.95
CA TYR A 153 -23.00 -10.46 8.30
C TYR A 153 -23.70 -9.50 7.32
N LEU A 154 -23.50 -9.68 6.02
CA LEU A 154 -24.10 -8.82 4.99
C LEU A 154 -25.64 -8.91 4.99
N GLN A 155 -26.20 -10.09 5.28
CA GLN A 155 -27.66 -10.26 5.43
C GLN A 155 -28.20 -9.48 6.64
N ALA A 156 -27.45 -9.41 7.73
CA ALA A 156 -27.81 -8.60 8.90
C ALA A 156 -27.81 -7.09 8.59
N GLU A 157 -26.94 -6.65 7.66
CA GLU A 157 -26.90 -5.28 7.14
C GLU A 157 -27.95 -5.01 6.04
N GLY A 158 -28.78 -5.99 5.70
CA GLY A 158 -29.88 -5.84 4.74
C GLY A 158 -29.56 -6.29 3.29
N GLU A 159 -28.39 -6.79 3.03
CA GLU A 159 -28.01 -7.32 1.72
C GLU A 159 -28.63 -8.69 1.45
N ARG A 160 -29.14 -8.92 0.24
CA ARG A 160 -29.65 -10.23 -0.16
C ARG A 160 -28.57 -11.03 -0.87
N ILE A 161 -27.70 -11.66 -0.11
CA ILE A 161 -26.56 -12.38 -0.63
C ILE A 161 -26.45 -13.79 -0.05
N SER A 162 -26.17 -14.78 -0.87
CA SER A 162 -25.88 -16.15 -0.44
C SER A 162 -24.39 -16.41 -0.29
N PRO A 163 -23.96 -17.45 0.46
CA PRO A 163 -22.54 -17.82 0.55
C PRO A 163 -21.90 -18.10 -0.81
N SER A 164 -22.63 -18.69 -1.76
CA SER A 164 -22.13 -18.93 -3.12
C SER A 164 -21.93 -17.63 -3.90
N GLU A 165 -22.77 -16.64 -3.69
CA GLU A 165 -22.62 -15.32 -4.28
C GLU A 165 -21.44 -14.57 -3.65
N VAL A 166 -21.22 -14.68 -2.33
CA VAL A 166 -20.01 -14.15 -1.65
C VAL A 166 -18.76 -14.75 -2.29
N ALA A 167 -18.69 -16.08 -2.48
CA ALA A 167 -17.56 -16.73 -3.13
C ALA A 167 -17.32 -16.23 -4.57
N ASN A 168 -18.40 -15.94 -5.30
CA ASN A 168 -18.32 -15.40 -6.65
C ASN A 168 -17.79 -13.96 -6.63
N ARG A 169 -18.36 -13.07 -5.81
CA ARG A 169 -17.91 -11.68 -5.66
C ARG A 169 -16.48 -11.59 -5.13
N LEU A 170 -16.08 -12.46 -4.22
CA LEU A 170 -14.69 -12.54 -3.75
C LEU A 170 -13.73 -12.84 -4.90
N ARG A 171 -14.09 -13.77 -5.82
CA ARG A 171 -13.26 -14.06 -7.01
C ARG A 171 -13.16 -12.86 -7.95
N VAL A 172 -14.25 -12.10 -8.10
CA VAL A 172 -14.26 -10.87 -8.92
C VAL A 172 -13.38 -9.81 -8.26
N ALA A 173 -13.54 -9.57 -6.97
CA ALA A 173 -12.73 -8.61 -6.21
C ALA A 173 -11.23 -8.94 -6.23
N CYS A 174 -10.85 -10.22 -6.09
CA CYS A 174 -9.46 -10.63 -6.21
C CYS A 174 -8.88 -10.33 -7.61
N ARG A 175 -9.63 -10.61 -8.68
CA ARG A 175 -9.18 -10.27 -10.04
C ARG A 175 -9.09 -8.76 -10.26
N HIS A 176 -10.02 -7.99 -9.72
CA HIS A 176 -9.97 -6.53 -9.78
C HIS A 176 -8.71 -6.01 -9.10
N LEU A 177 -8.40 -6.50 -7.88
CA LEU A 177 -7.16 -6.15 -7.18
C LEU A 177 -5.93 -6.48 -8.03
N GLU A 178 -5.85 -7.69 -8.57
CA GLU A 178 -4.73 -8.13 -9.42
C GLU A 178 -4.56 -7.24 -10.67
N GLN A 179 -5.66 -6.80 -11.29
CA GLN A 179 -5.64 -5.94 -12.48
C GLN A 179 -5.34 -4.46 -12.17
N ALA A 180 -5.72 -4.00 -10.99
CA ALA A 180 -5.50 -2.61 -10.56
C ALA A 180 -4.07 -2.36 -10.08
N LEU A 181 -3.32 -3.40 -9.68
CA LEU A 181 -1.92 -3.28 -9.29
C LEU A 181 -1.05 -3.08 -10.53
N PRO A 182 -0.11 -2.09 -10.52
CA PRO A 182 0.90 -1.99 -11.56
C PRO A 182 1.70 -3.29 -11.70
N GLU A 183 1.92 -3.74 -12.94
CA GLU A 183 2.64 -4.99 -13.23
C GLU A 183 4.03 -5.01 -12.60
N ASP A 184 4.74 -3.88 -12.62
CA ASP A 184 6.06 -3.75 -12.02
C ASP A 184 6.04 -3.80 -10.48
N ILE A 185 4.97 -3.34 -9.83
CA ILE A 185 4.76 -3.53 -8.38
C ILE A 185 4.55 -5.01 -8.08
N TYR A 186 3.74 -5.70 -8.89
CA TYR A 186 3.55 -7.13 -8.74
C TYR A 186 4.88 -7.89 -8.88
N GLN A 187 5.67 -7.57 -9.88
CA GLN A 187 6.98 -8.19 -10.11
C GLN A 187 7.99 -7.89 -9.00
N ILE A 188 8.06 -6.64 -8.51
CA ILE A 188 9.03 -6.23 -7.49
C ILE A 188 8.73 -6.89 -6.15
N TYR A 189 7.46 -6.96 -5.75
CA TYR A 189 7.09 -7.31 -4.39
C TYR A 189 6.48 -8.71 -4.25
N ILE A 190 5.64 -9.14 -5.17
CA ILE A 190 4.89 -10.41 -5.04
C ILE A 190 5.67 -11.57 -5.65
N GLN A 191 6.26 -11.41 -6.83
CA GLN A 191 7.13 -12.47 -7.40
C GLN A 191 8.39 -12.71 -6.56
N ALA A 192 8.98 -11.66 -5.98
CA ALA A 192 10.13 -11.80 -5.12
C ALA A 192 9.81 -12.65 -3.88
N LEU A 193 8.65 -12.48 -3.26
CA LEU A 193 8.19 -13.29 -2.13
C LEU A 193 7.97 -14.75 -2.51
N THR A 194 7.43 -15.00 -3.71
CA THR A 194 7.18 -16.38 -4.19
C THR A 194 8.48 -17.12 -4.53
N THR A 195 9.53 -16.39 -4.92
CA THR A 195 10.85 -16.98 -5.23
C THR A 195 11.69 -17.23 -3.99
N LEU A 196 11.46 -16.50 -2.90
CA LEU A 196 12.19 -16.62 -1.63
C LEU A 196 11.56 -17.65 -0.67
N ALA A 197 10.31 -18.09 -0.93
CA ALA A 197 9.70 -19.18 -0.18
C ALA A 197 10.51 -20.47 -0.41
N PRO A 198 11.03 -21.15 0.65
CA PRO A 198 11.85 -22.34 0.49
C PRO A 198 11.00 -23.40 -0.22
N ARG A 199 11.54 -23.97 -1.31
CA ARG A 199 11.05 -25.22 -1.90
C ARG A 199 11.31 -26.35 -0.92
N ASN A 200 10.49 -26.46 0.12
CA ASN A 200 10.52 -27.64 0.98
C ASN A 200 9.81 -28.79 0.28
N GLY A 201 10.59 -29.88 0.22
CA GLY A 201 10.42 -31.12 -0.43
C GLY A 201 9.04 -31.76 -0.45
N GLN A 202 8.91 -32.55 -1.47
CA GLN A 202 7.86 -33.51 -1.76
C GLN A 202 7.37 -34.24 -0.50
N GLY A 203 6.11 -33.95 -0.13
CA GLY A 203 5.27 -34.75 0.75
C GLY A 203 3.84 -34.75 0.17
N PRO A 204 3.03 -35.80 0.38
CA PRO A 204 1.90 -36.12 -0.49
C PRO A 204 0.75 -35.11 -0.43
N ALA A 205 0.13 -34.94 -1.56
CA ALA A 205 -1.02 -34.11 -1.88
C ALA A 205 -2.00 -33.84 -0.72
N SER A 206 -2.07 -32.56 -0.27
CA SER A 206 -3.32 -32.00 0.22
C SER A 206 -3.25 -30.47 0.30
N ARG A 207 -4.19 -29.83 -0.38
CA ARG A 207 -4.71 -28.48 -0.23
C ARG A 207 -3.78 -27.33 -0.62
N GLY A 208 -4.15 -26.67 -1.72
CA GLY A 208 -3.56 -25.44 -2.22
C GLY A 208 -3.49 -24.34 -1.15
N HIS A 209 -2.30 -24.07 -0.70
CA HIS A 209 -1.97 -22.90 0.08
C HIS A 209 -1.57 -21.81 -0.92
N ARG A 210 -2.53 -20.96 -1.26
CA ARG A 210 -2.21 -19.66 -1.87
C ARG A 210 -1.58 -18.83 -0.76
N SER A 211 -0.41 -18.27 -1.02
CA SER A 211 0.23 -17.29 -0.15
C SER A 211 -0.79 -16.20 0.22
N PRO A 212 -0.93 -15.83 1.49
CA PRO A 212 -1.80 -14.74 1.88
C PRO A 212 -1.32 -13.44 1.23
N LEU A 213 -2.24 -12.66 0.69
CA LEU A 213 -2.01 -11.24 0.45
C LEU A 213 -1.63 -10.60 1.80
N PRO A 214 -0.77 -9.56 1.83
CA PRO A 214 -0.45 -8.89 3.08
C PRO A 214 -1.74 -8.49 3.79
N GLU A 215 -1.76 -8.68 5.11
CA GLU A 215 -2.86 -8.26 5.95
C GLU A 215 -3.15 -6.79 5.69
N LEU A 216 -4.36 -6.49 5.23
CA LEU A 216 -4.77 -5.14 4.92
C LEU A 216 -5.21 -4.47 6.22
N ALA A 217 -4.52 -3.41 6.60
CA ALA A 217 -4.88 -2.60 7.74
C ALA A 217 -6.32 -2.08 7.58
N SER A 218 -7.19 -2.44 8.49
CA SER A 218 -8.52 -1.88 8.58
C SER A 218 -8.43 -0.48 9.17
N SER A 219 -8.70 0.53 8.36
CA SER A 219 -9.10 1.83 8.92
C SER A 219 -10.45 1.63 9.61
N PRO A 220 -10.66 2.19 10.82
CA PRO A 220 -11.98 2.17 11.44
C PRO A 220 -12.96 2.89 10.52
N LEU A 221 -14.08 2.23 10.25
CA LEU A 221 -15.23 2.83 9.58
C LEU A 221 -15.90 3.78 10.59
N GLU A 222 -15.80 5.09 10.39
CA GLU A 222 -16.79 6.06 10.85
C GLU A 222 -17.88 6.21 9.79
#